data_18af692534ce75dc86794f107b5d4caa
#
_entry.id   18af692534ce75dc86794f107b5d4caa
#
_cell.length_a   1.000
_cell.length_b   1.000
_cell.length_c   1.000
_cell.angle_alpha   90.00
_cell.angle_beta   90.00
_cell.angle_gamma   90.00
#
_symmetry.space_group_name_H-M   'P 1'
#
loop_
_entity.id
_entity.type
_entity.pdbx_description
1 polymer ?
#
loop_
_entity_poly.entity_id
_entity_poly.type
_entity_poly.pdbx_seq_one_letter_code
_entity_poly.pdbx_strand_id
1 'polypeptide(L)'
;HFQGRPTPVYFCKRLSEKVGSRIYLKREDLNHTGAHKLNHCMGEALLAKYLGKKKLIAETGAGQHGVALATAAAYFGLECEIHMGEVDIAKEHPNVVRMKILGAKVVPVTHGLKTLKEAVDSAFDAYLVDPVNSIYCIGSVVGPHPFPMMVRDFQRVVGIEAREQFLEMTGELP
;
A
#
# COMPACT_ATOMS: atom_id res chain seq x y z
N HIS A 1 1.39 -5.08 -16.00
CA HIS A 1 2.78 -4.86 -16.43
C HIS A 1 3.52 -3.81 -15.58
N PHE A 2 2.88 -2.69 -15.21
CA PHE A 2 3.53 -1.60 -14.45
C PHE A 2 4.09 -2.05 -13.09
N GLN A 3 3.39 -2.89 -12.35
CA GLN A 3 3.80 -3.34 -11.02
C GLN A 3 4.91 -4.39 -11.03
N GLY A 4 5.18 -5.07 -12.16
CA GLY A 4 6.09 -6.22 -12.21
C GLY A 4 5.46 -7.54 -11.76
N ARG A 5 4.13 -7.66 -11.84
CA ARG A 5 3.41 -8.89 -11.48
C ARG A 5 3.35 -9.86 -12.67
N PRO A 6 3.28 -11.19 -12.39
CA PRO A 6 3.31 -11.82 -11.05
C PRO A 6 4.69 -11.74 -10.40
N THR A 7 4.75 -11.48 -9.09
CA THR A 7 5.99 -11.61 -8.34
C THR A 7 6.35 -13.09 -8.17
N PRO A 8 7.63 -13.48 -8.16
CA PRO A 8 8.00 -14.91 -8.08
C PRO A 8 7.80 -15.49 -6.68
N VAL A 9 7.58 -16.80 -6.64
CA VAL A 9 7.79 -17.63 -5.45
C VAL A 9 9.21 -18.18 -5.49
N TYR A 10 9.95 -18.03 -4.39
CA TYR A 10 11.35 -18.42 -4.29
C TYR A 10 11.55 -19.47 -3.19
N PHE A 11 12.15 -20.61 -3.54
CA PHE A 11 12.51 -21.63 -2.56
C PHE A 11 13.82 -21.27 -1.83
N CYS A 12 13.75 -21.14 -0.52
CA CYS A 12 14.89 -20.77 0.33
C CYS A 12 15.67 -21.99 0.79
N LYS A 13 16.45 -22.63 -0.09
CA LYS A 13 17.16 -23.88 0.16
C LYS A 13 17.95 -23.87 1.47
N ARG A 14 18.89 -22.92 1.63
CA ARG A 14 19.76 -22.85 2.83
C ARG A 14 18.96 -22.63 4.13
N LEU A 15 17.91 -21.80 4.09
CA LEU A 15 17.06 -21.58 5.26
C LEU A 15 16.25 -22.85 5.58
N SER A 16 15.73 -23.50 4.56
CA SER A 16 14.98 -24.77 4.72
C SER A 16 15.83 -25.86 5.36
N GLU A 17 17.07 -26.03 4.92
CA GLU A 17 18.02 -26.96 5.51
C GLU A 17 18.31 -26.64 6.99
N LYS A 18 18.47 -25.36 7.31
CA LYS A 18 18.77 -24.91 8.69
C LYS A 18 17.63 -25.12 9.66
N VAL A 19 16.37 -24.93 9.22
CA VAL A 19 15.18 -25.03 10.09
C VAL A 19 14.47 -26.39 10.01
N GLY A 20 14.86 -27.26 9.08
CA GLY A 20 14.26 -28.58 8.91
C GLY A 20 12.85 -28.55 8.28
N SER A 21 12.49 -27.47 7.58
CA SER A 21 11.19 -27.32 6.92
C SER A 21 11.35 -26.61 5.59
N ARG A 22 10.49 -26.89 4.62
CA ARG A 22 10.52 -26.21 3.31
C ARG A 22 10.02 -24.78 3.45
N ILE A 23 10.88 -23.80 3.18
CA ILE A 23 10.57 -22.36 3.25
C ILE A 23 10.50 -21.78 1.83
N TYR A 24 9.39 -21.15 1.53
CA TYR A 24 9.17 -20.43 0.28
C TYR A 24 8.81 -18.98 0.56
N LEU A 25 9.29 -18.06 -0.26
CA LEU A 25 8.99 -16.64 -0.16
C LEU A 25 8.21 -16.18 -1.39
N LYS A 26 7.06 -15.61 -1.20
CA LYS A 26 6.37 -14.81 -2.22
C LYS A 26 7.02 -13.43 -2.23
N ARG A 27 7.79 -13.13 -3.28
CA ARG A 27 8.73 -12.00 -3.35
C ARG A 27 8.02 -10.67 -3.69
N GLU A 28 7.16 -10.19 -2.79
CA GLU A 28 6.48 -8.89 -2.93
C GLU A 28 7.44 -7.68 -2.81
N ASP A 29 8.64 -7.89 -2.33
CA ASP A 29 9.75 -6.92 -2.38
C ASP A 29 10.22 -6.63 -3.82
N LEU A 30 9.92 -7.49 -4.78
CA LEU A 30 10.18 -7.28 -6.21
C LEU A 30 9.02 -6.57 -6.94
N ASN A 31 7.92 -6.33 -6.26
CA ASN A 31 6.87 -5.47 -6.76
C ASN A 31 7.38 -4.02 -6.87
N HIS A 32 6.90 -3.26 -7.85
CA HIS A 32 7.27 -1.84 -7.96
C HIS A 32 6.95 -1.11 -6.65
N THR A 33 7.80 -0.20 -6.21
CA THR A 33 7.87 0.43 -4.87
C THR A 33 8.51 -0.43 -3.76
N GLY A 34 8.79 -1.70 -4.00
CA GLY A 34 9.52 -2.57 -3.07
C GLY A 34 8.68 -3.23 -1.98
N ALA A 35 7.33 -3.21 -2.10
CA ALA A 35 6.43 -3.83 -1.13
C ALA A 35 5.05 -4.15 -1.73
N HIS A 36 4.24 -4.89 -0.96
CA HIS A 36 2.89 -5.32 -1.35
C HIS A 36 1.86 -4.18 -1.44
N LYS A 37 2.13 -3.02 -0.85
CA LYS A 37 1.15 -1.92 -0.76
C LYS A 37 0.66 -1.41 -2.11
N LEU A 38 1.49 -1.45 -3.14
CA LEU A 38 1.10 -0.97 -4.47
C LEU A 38 -0.07 -1.78 -5.06
N ASN A 39 -0.28 -3.03 -4.65
CA ASN A 39 -1.37 -3.87 -5.17
C ASN A 39 -2.74 -3.20 -4.95
N HIS A 40 -3.06 -2.87 -3.70
CA HIS A 40 -4.34 -2.21 -3.42
C HIS A 40 -4.37 -0.74 -3.83
N CYS A 41 -3.24 -0.02 -3.74
CA CYS A 41 -3.19 1.38 -4.17
C CYS A 41 -3.52 1.55 -5.66
N MET A 42 -3.08 0.64 -6.52
CA MET A 42 -3.46 0.65 -7.94
C MET A 42 -4.96 0.41 -8.13
N GLY A 43 -5.55 -0.50 -7.36
CA GLY A 43 -6.99 -0.76 -7.38
C GLY A 43 -7.81 0.45 -6.89
N GLU A 44 -7.38 1.06 -5.78
CA GLU A 44 -8.03 2.25 -5.21
C GLU A 44 -7.94 3.46 -6.15
N ALA A 45 -6.78 3.70 -6.77
CA ALA A 45 -6.59 4.79 -7.72
C ALA A 45 -7.43 4.57 -9.00
N LEU A 46 -7.52 3.33 -9.49
CA LEU A 46 -8.36 2.99 -10.63
C LEU A 46 -9.85 3.17 -10.29
N LEU A 47 -10.28 2.75 -9.10
CA LEU A 47 -11.64 2.96 -8.60
C LEU A 47 -11.95 4.45 -8.49
N ALA A 48 -11.04 5.25 -7.94
CA ALA A 48 -11.19 6.70 -7.85
C ALA A 48 -11.42 7.30 -9.24
N LYS A 49 -10.62 6.90 -10.23
CA LYS A 49 -10.75 7.35 -11.61
C LYS A 49 -12.09 6.94 -12.22
N TYR A 50 -12.53 5.69 -12.00
CA TYR A 50 -13.83 5.20 -12.45
C TYR A 50 -15.00 5.99 -11.86
N LEU A 51 -14.90 6.38 -10.58
CA LEU A 51 -15.89 7.18 -9.87
C LEU A 51 -15.79 8.69 -10.17
N GLY A 52 -14.87 9.14 -11.02
CA GLY A 52 -14.67 10.56 -11.35
C GLY A 52 -14.04 11.37 -10.22
N LYS A 53 -13.43 10.71 -9.22
CA LYS A 53 -12.71 11.36 -8.13
C LYS A 53 -11.41 11.98 -8.64
N LYS A 54 -10.96 13.05 -7.98
CA LYS A 54 -9.78 13.83 -8.40
C LYS A 54 -8.61 13.66 -7.45
N LYS A 55 -8.89 13.30 -6.18
CA LYS A 55 -7.90 13.27 -5.11
C LYS A 55 -7.92 11.94 -4.34
N LEU A 56 -6.74 11.39 -4.07
CA LEU A 56 -6.52 10.30 -3.16
C LEU A 56 -6.02 10.85 -1.82
N ILE A 57 -6.60 10.42 -0.71
CA ILE A 57 -6.20 10.82 0.63
C ILE A 57 -5.89 9.56 1.44
N ALA A 58 -4.76 9.54 2.13
CA ALA A 58 -4.40 8.45 3.03
C ALA A 58 -3.49 8.90 4.16
N GLU A 59 -3.33 8.02 5.12
CA GLU A 59 -2.32 8.06 6.17
C GLU A 59 -1.13 7.16 5.83
N THR A 60 -0.02 7.39 6.51
CA THR A 60 1.13 6.48 6.49
C THR A 60 1.95 6.62 7.78
N GLY A 61 2.53 5.50 8.26
CA GLY A 61 3.50 5.49 9.36
C GLY A 61 4.92 5.35 8.83
N ALA A 62 5.33 4.13 8.47
CA ALA A 62 6.67 3.86 7.89
C ALA A 62 6.87 4.45 6.47
N GLY A 63 5.86 5.04 5.86
CA GLY A 63 5.95 5.67 4.54
C GLY A 63 5.71 4.73 3.35
N GLN A 64 5.70 3.43 3.52
CA GLN A 64 5.53 2.47 2.41
C GLN A 64 4.17 2.61 1.71
N HIS A 65 3.09 2.75 2.47
CA HIS A 65 1.76 2.98 1.91
C HIS A 65 1.69 4.34 1.20
N GLY A 66 2.24 5.39 1.81
CA GLY A 66 2.28 6.73 1.21
C GLY A 66 3.02 6.75 -0.13
N VAL A 67 4.19 6.12 -0.22
CA VAL A 67 4.95 6.00 -1.48
C VAL A 67 4.16 5.21 -2.53
N ALA A 68 3.51 4.11 -2.14
CA ALA A 68 2.71 3.30 -3.06
C ALA A 68 1.50 4.10 -3.61
N LEU A 69 0.78 4.81 -2.72
CA LEU A 69 -0.37 5.62 -3.15
C LEU A 69 0.05 6.82 -4.00
N ALA A 70 1.13 7.52 -3.63
CA ALA A 70 1.70 8.60 -4.44
C ALA A 70 2.11 8.11 -5.85
N THR A 71 2.68 6.90 -5.93
CA THR A 71 3.03 6.26 -7.20
C THR A 71 1.79 5.98 -8.04
N ALA A 72 0.75 5.40 -7.46
CA ALA A 72 -0.51 5.13 -8.16
C ALA A 72 -1.20 6.43 -8.61
N ALA A 73 -1.21 7.46 -7.76
CA ALA A 73 -1.76 8.76 -8.09
C ALA A 73 -1.03 9.41 -9.27
N ALA A 74 0.30 9.42 -9.26
CA ALA A 74 1.12 9.93 -10.35
C ALA A 74 0.86 9.18 -11.66
N TYR A 75 0.75 7.84 -11.58
CA TYR A 75 0.47 7.02 -12.76
C TYR A 75 -0.89 7.33 -13.40
N PHE A 76 -1.93 7.57 -12.59
CA PHE A 76 -3.29 7.85 -13.08
C PHE A 76 -3.60 9.33 -13.26
N GLY A 77 -2.69 10.24 -12.94
CA GLY A 77 -2.88 11.69 -13.03
C GLY A 77 -3.87 12.23 -12.00
N LEU A 78 -3.83 11.71 -10.77
CA LEU A 78 -4.67 12.11 -9.65
C LEU A 78 -3.87 12.92 -8.62
N GLU A 79 -4.52 13.83 -7.93
CA GLU A 79 -3.95 14.48 -6.74
C GLU A 79 -3.77 13.46 -5.61
N CYS A 80 -2.73 13.66 -4.79
CA CYS A 80 -2.45 12.79 -3.67
C CYS A 80 -2.10 13.59 -2.41
N GLU A 81 -2.80 13.32 -1.32
CA GLU A 81 -2.55 13.93 -0.01
C GLU A 81 -2.30 12.83 1.03
N ILE A 82 -1.12 12.87 1.66
CA ILE A 82 -0.68 11.85 2.61
C ILE A 82 -0.46 12.48 3.98
N HIS A 83 -1.21 12.03 4.97
CA HIS A 83 -1.06 12.44 6.36
C HIS A 83 -0.03 11.54 7.06
N MET A 84 0.92 12.14 7.77
CA MET A 84 2.00 11.41 8.42
C MET A 84 2.39 12.11 9.72
N GLY A 85 2.54 11.34 10.79
CA GLY A 85 2.98 11.88 12.08
C GLY A 85 4.34 12.55 11.99
N GLU A 86 4.53 13.68 12.68
CA GLU A 86 5.79 14.45 12.65
C GLU A 86 6.98 13.60 13.09
N VAL A 87 6.78 12.71 14.07
CA VAL A 87 7.81 11.77 14.55
C VAL A 87 8.18 10.76 13.45
N ASP A 88 7.20 10.27 12.73
CA ASP A 88 7.42 9.32 11.63
C ASP A 88 8.07 10.00 10.41
N ILE A 89 7.69 11.25 10.10
CA ILE A 89 8.34 12.07 9.05
C ILE A 89 9.85 12.20 9.31
N ALA A 90 10.24 12.45 10.56
CA ALA A 90 11.64 12.57 10.91
C ALA A 90 12.42 11.26 10.77
N LYS A 91 11.81 10.13 11.15
CA LYS A 91 12.42 8.80 11.05
C LYS A 91 12.51 8.28 9.62
N GLU A 92 11.45 8.48 8.86
CA GLU A 92 11.24 7.90 7.53
C GLU A 92 11.44 8.92 6.40
N HIS A 93 12.33 9.88 6.61
CA HIS A 93 12.60 10.97 5.67
C HIS A 93 12.85 10.53 4.21
N PRO A 94 13.54 9.42 3.90
CA PRO A 94 13.69 8.95 2.53
C PRO A 94 12.36 8.66 1.82
N ASN A 95 11.36 8.11 2.53
CA ASN A 95 10.03 7.87 1.97
C ASN A 95 9.26 9.19 1.79
N VAL A 96 9.44 10.16 2.69
CA VAL A 96 8.86 11.49 2.54
C VAL A 96 9.37 12.18 1.25
N VAL A 97 10.66 12.08 0.98
CA VAL A 97 11.27 12.62 -0.24
C VAL A 97 10.67 11.94 -1.48
N ARG A 98 10.52 10.60 -1.47
CA ARG A 98 9.90 9.86 -2.57
C ARG A 98 8.47 10.31 -2.84
N MET A 99 7.65 10.46 -1.79
CA MET A 99 6.27 10.95 -1.93
C MET A 99 6.22 12.33 -2.57
N LYS A 100 7.10 13.25 -2.16
CA LYS A 100 7.19 14.62 -2.73
C LYS A 100 7.65 14.61 -4.19
N ILE A 101 8.63 13.78 -4.56
CA ILE A 101 9.09 13.62 -5.95
C ILE A 101 7.94 13.14 -6.84
N LEU A 102 7.07 12.25 -6.32
CA LEU A 102 5.88 11.75 -7.01
C LEU A 102 4.72 12.76 -7.06
N GLY A 103 4.89 13.95 -6.50
CA GLY A 103 3.90 15.02 -6.51
C GLY A 103 2.87 14.96 -5.38
N ALA A 104 3.03 14.08 -4.41
CA ALA A 104 2.13 14.02 -3.28
C ALA A 104 2.37 15.16 -2.28
N LYS A 105 1.29 15.72 -1.75
CA LYS A 105 1.31 16.63 -0.61
C LYS A 105 1.42 15.80 0.67
N VAL A 106 2.51 15.96 1.42
CA VAL A 106 2.66 15.34 2.74
C VAL A 106 2.24 16.34 3.81
N VAL A 107 1.21 15.96 4.60
CA VAL A 107 0.64 16.77 5.68
C VAL A 107 1.19 16.26 7.01
N PRO A 108 2.01 17.07 7.72
CA PRO A 108 2.52 16.68 9.02
C PRO A 108 1.41 16.75 10.09
N VAL A 109 1.30 15.70 10.88
CA VAL A 109 0.38 15.63 12.01
C VAL A 109 1.16 15.89 13.31
N THR A 110 0.81 16.98 13.99
CA THR A 110 1.59 17.55 15.11
C THR A 110 0.90 17.42 16.47
N HIS A 111 -0.28 16.82 16.51
CA HIS A 111 -1.04 16.59 17.76
C HIS A 111 -0.89 15.15 18.28
N GLY A 112 -1.27 14.90 19.50
CA GLY A 112 -1.20 13.61 20.16
C GLY A 112 0.22 13.06 20.22
N LEU A 113 0.39 11.77 19.95
CA LEU A 113 1.70 11.11 19.91
C LEU A 113 2.46 11.37 18.59
N LYS A 114 1.84 12.06 17.64
CA LYS A 114 2.43 12.42 16.33
C LYS A 114 2.88 11.20 15.51
N THR A 115 2.09 10.14 15.56
CA THR A 115 2.36 8.83 14.93
C THR A 115 1.21 8.40 14.03
N LEU A 116 1.24 7.15 13.57
CA LEU A 116 0.25 6.59 12.64
C LEU A 116 -1.20 6.75 13.10
N LYS A 117 -1.50 6.63 14.41
CA LYS A 117 -2.87 6.74 14.90
C LYS A 117 -3.46 8.12 14.59
N GLU A 118 -2.74 9.17 14.95
CA GLU A 118 -3.17 10.54 14.70
C GLU A 118 -3.19 10.87 13.19
N ALA A 119 -2.34 10.22 12.41
CA ALA A 119 -2.36 10.35 10.96
C ALA A 119 -3.62 9.75 10.35
N VAL A 120 -4.12 8.62 10.87
CA VAL A 120 -5.41 8.02 10.45
C VAL A 120 -6.56 9.00 10.70
N ASP A 121 -6.66 9.54 11.91
CA ASP A 121 -7.74 10.47 12.28
C ASP A 121 -7.70 11.71 11.37
N SER A 122 -6.51 12.29 11.19
CA SER A 122 -6.30 13.48 10.36
C SER A 122 -6.62 13.24 8.86
N ALA A 123 -6.26 12.09 8.32
CA ALA A 123 -6.56 11.74 6.93
C ALA A 123 -8.08 11.52 6.72
N PHE A 124 -8.72 10.89 7.69
CA PHE A 124 -10.16 10.67 7.63
C PHE A 124 -10.95 11.98 7.73
N ASP A 125 -10.54 12.88 8.61
CA ASP A 125 -11.13 14.23 8.72
C ASP A 125 -10.97 14.99 7.39
N ALA A 126 -9.77 14.95 6.77
CA ALA A 126 -9.54 15.59 5.48
C ALA A 126 -10.43 15.00 4.36
N TYR A 127 -10.66 13.69 4.37
CA TYR A 127 -11.60 13.06 3.46
C TYR A 127 -13.03 13.54 3.65
N LEU A 128 -13.49 13.69 4.90
CA LEU A 128 -14.86 14.14 5.21
C LEU A 128 -15.14 15.59 4.77
N VAL A 129 -14.12 16.41 4.56
CA VAL A 129 -14.27 17.78 4.04
C VAL A 129 -14.77 17.81 2.60
N ASP A 130 -14.27 16.91 1.74
CA ASP A 130 -14.67 16.84 0.33
C ASP A 130 -14.79 15.39 -0.18
N PRO A 131 -15.78 14.63 0.30
CA PRO A 131 -15.96 13.24 -0.11
C PRO A 131 -16.49 13.10 -1.54
N VAL A 132 -16.94 14.20 -2.15
CA VAL A 132 -17.40 14.19 -3.55
C VAL A 132 -16.22 14.07 -4.51
N ASN A 133 -15.15 14.82 -4.30
CA ASN A 133 -13.99 14.83 -5.18
C ASN A 133 -12.84 13.94 -4.71
N SER A 134 -12.86 13.46 -3.48
CA SER A 134 -11.81 12.63 -2.91
C SER A 134 -12.27 11.20 -2.61
N ILE A 135 -11.30 10.32 -2.40
CA ILE A 135 -11.48 8.98 -1.88
C ILE A 135 -10.45 8.72 -0.77
N TYR A 136 -10.89 8.11 0.33
CA TYR A 136 -10.01 7.67 1.39
C TYR A 136 -9.42 6.31 1.06
N CYS A 137 -8.11 6.25 0.91
CA CYS A 137 -7.34 5.08 0.49
C CYS A 137 -6.56 4.52 1.69
N ILE A 138 -7.28 3.87 2.61
CA ILE A 138 -6.67 3.31 3.81
C ILE A 138 -5.64 2.23 3.49
N GLY A 139 -4.52 2.20 4.22
CA GLY A 139 -3.40 1.29 3.97
C GLY A 139 -3.56 -0.12 4.55
N SER A 140 -4.69 -0.47 5.16
CA SER A 140 -4.87 -1.73 5.88
C SER A 140 -6.34 -2.20 5.87
N VAL A 141 -6.55 -3.49 6.24
CA VAL A 141 -7.89 -4.10 6.34
C VAL A 141 -8.53 -3.73 7.69
N VAL A 142 -8.72 -2.43 7.90
CA VAL A 142 -9.29 -1.85 9.13
C VAL A 142 -10.27 -0.73 8.77
N GLY A 143 -11.02 -0.24 9.77
CA GLY A 143 -11.97 0.84 9.61
C GLY A 143 -13.39 0.37 9.23
N PRO A 144 -14.29 1.33 8.92
CA PRO A 144 -15.66 1.02 8.57
C PRO A 144 -15.81 0.43 7.16
N HIS A 145 -16.92 -0.26 6.93
CA HIS A 145 -17.29 -0.67 5.56
C HIS A 145 -17.40 0.56 4.65
N PRO A 146 -16.90 0.54 3.39
CA PRO A 146 -16.40 -0.62 2.63
C PRO A 146 -14.87 -0.81 2.64
N PHE A 147 -14.12 -0.02 3.39
CA PHE A 147 -12.65 0.02 3.30
C PHE A 147 -11.97 -1.35 3.51
N PRO A 148 -12.31 -2.15 4.55
CA PRO A 148 -11.69 -3.46 4.73
C PRO A 148 -11.90 -4.39 3.53
N MET A 149 -13.09 -4.35 2.94
CA MET A 149 -13.42 -5.16 1.76
C MET A 149 -12.60 -4.72 0.54
N MET A 150 -12.47 -3.43 0.31
CA MET A 150 -11.69 -2.87 -0.81
C MET A 150 -10.23 -3.30 -0.72
N VAL A 151 -9.59 -3.09 0.44
CA VAL A 151 -8.19 -3.46 0.64
C VAL A 151 -8.00 -4.97 0.52
N ARG A 152 -8.85 -5.80 1.13
CA ARG A 152 -8.82 -7.25 0.99
C ARG A 152 -8.89 -7.68 -0.48
N ASP A 153 -9.87 -7.18 -1.21
CA ASP A 153 -10.12 -7.65 -2.57
C ASP A 153 -9.05 -7.19 -3.55
N PHE A 154 -8.50 -5.99 -3.39
CA PHE A 154 -7.38 -5.53 -4.21
C PHE A 154 -6.04 -6.19 -3.83
N GLN A 155 -5.85 -6.62 -2.57
CA GLN A 155 -4.66 -7.34 -2.15
C GLN A 155 -4.68 -8.85 -2.44
N ARG A 156 -5.83 -9.45 -2.67
CA ARG A 156 -5.95 -10.92 -2.84
C ARG A 156 -5.16 -11.50 -4.00
N VAL A 157 -4.74 -10.67 -4.96
CA VAL A 157 -3.90 -11.07 -6.09
C VAL A 157 -2.64 -11.82 -5.65
N VAL A 158 -2.05 -11.42 -4.53
CA VAL A 158 -0.86 -12.06 -3.93
C VAL A 158 -1.12 -13.53 -3.59
N GLY A 159 -2.26 -13.80 -2.92
CA GLY A 159 -2.64 -15.16 -2.54
C GLY A 159 -3.03 -16.02 -3.74
N ILE A 160 -3.74 -15.45 -4.73
CA ILE A 160 -4.09 -16.16 -5.97
C ILE A 160 -2.82 -16.61 -6.70
N GLU A 161 -1.91 -15.69 -6.98
CA GLU A 161 -0.64 -15.99 -7.64
C GLU A 161 0.22 -16.97 -6.83
N ALA A 162 0.33 -16.77 -5.52
CA ALA A 162 1.13 -17.65 -4.66
C ALA A 162 0.60 -19.08 -4.69
N ARG A 163 -0.71 -19.27 -4.65
CA ARG A 163 -1.35 -20.59 -4.72
C ARG A 163 -1.05 -21.29 -6.04
N GLU A 164 -1.24 -20.59 -7.15
CA GLU A 164 -1.01 -21.12 -8.49
C GLU A 164 0.47 -21.49 -8.70
N GLN A 165 1.36 -20.57 -8.40
CA GLN A 165 2.83 -20.75 -8.54
C GLN A 165 3.34 -21.88 -7.62
N PHE A 166 2.85 -21.97 -6.39
CA PHE A 166 3.28 -23.02 -5.47
C PHE A 166 2.81 -24.40 -5.94
N LEU A 167 1.56 -24.51 -6.39
CA LEU A 167 1.03 -25.75 -6.95
C LEU A 167 1.79 -26.18 -8.21
N GLU A 168 2.13 -25.24 -9.10
CA GLU A 168 2.94 -25.52 -10.29
C GLU A 168 4.35 -26.01 -9.94
N MET A 169 4.98 -25.42 -8.91
CA MET A 169 6.34 -25.77 -8.48
C MET A 169 6.44 -27.10 -7.73
N THR A 170 5.42 -27.45 -6.95
CA THR A 170 5.51 -28.56 -5.98
C THR A 170 4.51 -29.69 -6.24
N GLY A 171 3.47 -29.46 -7.03
CA GLY A 171 2.37 -30.39 -7.24
C GLY A 171 1.35 -30.46 -6.10
N GLU A 172 1.55 -29.72 -5.03
CA GLU A 172 0.68 -29.73 -3.81
C GLU A 172 0.48 -28.30 -3.27
N LEU A 173 -0.45 -28.12 -2.35
CA LEU A 173 -0.60 -26.88 -1.59
C LEU A 173 0.26 -26.92 -0.31
N PRO A 174 0.68 -25.73 0.22
CA PRO A 174 1.45 -25.67 1.44
C PRO A 174 0.68 -26.08 2.68
#